data_f6c3cfcd9357605d2e79adb4970e724a
#
_entry.id   f6c3cfcd9357605d2e79adb4970e724a
#
_cell.length_a   1.000
_cell.length_b   1.000
_cell.length_c   1.000
_cell.angle_alpha   90.00
_cell.angle_beta   90.00
_cell.angle_gamma   90.00
#
_symmetry.space_group_name_H-M   'P 1'
#
loop_
_entity.id
_entity.type
_entity.pdbx_description
1 polymer ?
#
loop_
_entity_poly.entity_id
_entity_poly.type
_entity_poly.pdbx_seq_one_letter_code
_entity_poly.pdbx_strand_id
1 'polypeptide(L)'
;MKSKSLVSIDQCSKEDILRILDNARKFEENPNRKLLEGKVAATLFFEPSTRTRLSFETAVNRLGGRVIGFSDASTTSSSKGETLKDTILMVSNYVDLIIMRHHLEGAARYASEVTDVPIINAGDGANPVSYTHLRAHETCAD
;
A
#
# COMPACT_ATOMS: atom_id res chain seq x y z
N MET A 1 2.49 -14.73 9.59
CA MET A 1 3.03 -14.02 8.41
C MET A 1 4.49 -13.68 8.65
N LYS A 2 5.36 -14.13 7.79
CA LYS A 2 6.78 -13.77 7.86
C LYS A 2 7.03 -12.33 7.40
N SER A 3 6.12 -11.75 6.63
CA SER A 3 6.18 -10.38 6.14
C SER A 3 5.18 -9.52 6.88
N LYS A 4 5.56 -8.28 7.16
CA LYS A 4 4.64 -7.27 7.73
C LYS A 4 3.70 -6.69 6.67
N SER A 5 3.91 -7.02 5.39
CA SER A 5 3.12 -6.51 4.28
C SER A 5 1.96 -7.44 3.94
N LEU A 6 0.86 -6.86 3.51
CA LEU A 6 -0.31 -7.59 3.02
C LEU A 6 -0.52 -7.24 1.54
N VAL A 7 0.12 -8.00 0.66
CA VAL A 7 0.11 -7.73 -0.79
C VAL A 7 -0.72 -8.73 -1.58
N SER A 8 -0.97 -9.91 -1.02
CA SER A 8 -1.79 -10.94 -1.66
C SER A 8 -2.42 -11.84 -0.59
N ILE A 9 -3.62 -12.31 -0.85
CA ILE A 9 -4.30 -13.24 0.04
C ILE A 9 -3.57 -14.58 0.15
N ASP A 10 -2.76 -14.93 -0.86
CA ASP A 10 -1.96 -16.16 -0.88
C ASP A 10 -0.96 -16.25 0.26
N GLN A 11 -0.57 -15.09 0.81
CA GLN A 11 0.37 -15.02 1.93
C GLN A 11 -0.27 -15.38 3.27
N CYS A 12 -1.60 -15.39 3.31
CA CYS A 12 -2.35 -15.54 4.54
C CYS A 12 -2.76 -16.98 4.75
N SER A 13 -2.51 -17.51 5.96
CA SER A 13 -3.12 -18.76 6.39
C SER A 13 -4.60 -18.54 6.69
N LYS A 14 -5.34 -19.64 6.87
CA LYS A 14 -6.73 -19.56 7.30
C LYS A 14 -6.85 -18.80 8.62
N GLU A 15 -5.94 -19.07 9.55
CA GLU A 15 -5.90 -18.41 10.86
C GLU A 15 -5.64 -16.91 10.73
N ASP A 16 -4.76 -16.50 9.81
CA ASP A 16 -4.50 -15.08 9.54
C ASP A 16 -5.75 -14.38 9.04
N ILE A 17 -6.46 -14.99 8.09
CA ILE A 17 -7.70 -14.44 7.53
C ILE A 17 -8.77 -14.30 8.62
N LEU A 18 -8.96 -15.33 9.43
CA LEU A 18 -9.94 -15.31 10.51
C LEU A 18 -9.61 -14.25 11.55
N ARG A 19 -8.33 -14.06 11.85
CA ARG A 19 -7.88 -13.02 12.77
C ARG A 19 -8.15 -11.63 12.22
N ILE A 20 -7.90 -11.40 10.93
CA ILE A 20 -8.19 -10.13 10.27
C ILE A 20 -9.70 -9.83 10.33
N LEU A 21 -10.53 -10.83 10.03
CA LEU A 21 -11.99 -10.67 10.06
C LEU A 21 -12.50 -10.41 11.49
N ASP A 22 -11.94 -11.09 12.47
CA ASP A 22 -12.30 -10.87 13.87
C ASP A 22 -11.90 -9.46 14.34
N ASN A 23 -10.72 -9.00 13.97
CA ASN A 23 -10.28 -7.64 14.25
C ASN A 23 -11.16 -6.61 13.55
N ALA A 24 -11.58 -6.87 12.32
CA ALA A 24 -12.49 -5.98 11.59
C ALA A 24 -13.81 -5.80 12.35
N ARG A 25 -14.35 -6.90 12.91
CA ARG A 25 -15.57 -6.83 13.72
C ARG A 25 -15.35 -6.02 15.00
N LYS A 26 -14.18 -6.17 15.66
CA LYS A 26 -13.86 -5.38 16.84
C LYS A 26 -13.74 -3.89 16.53
N PHE A 27 -13.20 -3.54 15.36
CA PHE A 27 -13.14 -2.14 14.91
C PHE A 27 -14.53 -1.59 14.55
N GLU A 28 -15.42 -2.43 14.08
CA GLU A 28 -16.82 -2.04 13.83
C GLU A 28 -17.50 -1.66 15.15
N GLU A 29 -17.27 -2.41 16.22
CA GLU A 29 -17.79 -2.13 17.56
C GLU A 29 -17.13 -0.92 18.22
N ASN A 30 -15.85 -0.71 17.98
CA ASN A 30 -15.07 0.41 18.54
C ASN A 30 -14.12 0.99 17.50
N PRO A 31 -14.62 1.86 16.61
CA PRO A 31 -13.84 2.37 15.47
C PRO A 31 -12.76 3.39 15.84
N ASN A 32 -12.80 3.94 17.04
CA ASN A 32 -11.92 5.04 17.45
C ASN A 32 -10.75 4.58 18.35
N ARG A 33 -10.30 3.34 18.20
CA ARG A 33 -9.13 2.84 18.92
C ARG A 33 -7.87 3.51 18.36
N LYS A 34 -7.05 4.09 19.24
CA LYS A 34 -5.86 4.87 18.85
C LYS A 34 -4.64 4.00 18.57
N LEU A 35 -4.79 2.96 17.75
CA LEU A 35 -3.71 2.01 17.47
C LEU A 35 -2.60 2.59 16.60
N LEU A 36 -2.89 3.63 15.82
CA LEU A 36 -1.93 4.29 14.93
C LEU A 36 -1.53 5.68 15.43
N GLU A 37 -1.76 5.98 16.69
CA GLU A 37 -1.37 7.27 17.26
C GLU A 37 0.14 7.48 17.10
N GLY A 38 0.52 8.64 16.58
CA GLY A 38 1.92 8.96 16.30
C GLY A 38 2.47 8.37 15.01
N LYS A 39 1.66 7.61 14.27
CA LYS A 39 2.09 6.98 13.02
C LYS A 39 1.58 7.77 11.82
N VAL A 40 2.34 7.69 10.73
CA VAL A 40 1.98 8.28 9.43
C VAL A 40 1.83 7.16 8.41
N ALA A 41 0.71 7.15 7.71
CA ALA A 41 0.47 6.25 6.60
C ALA A 41 0.49 7.03 5.29
N ALA A 42 1.06 6.43 4.24
CA ALA A 42 1.00 6.99 2.90
C ALA A 42 -0.06 6.26 2.08
N THR A 43 -0.88 7.01 1.34
CA THR A 43 -1.78 6.44 0.33
C THR A 43 -1.23 6.81 -1.05
N LEU A 44 -0.64 5.83 -1.72
CA LEU A 44 -0.01 6.01 -3.03
C LEU A 44 -0.90 5.38 -4.10
N PHE A 45 -1.78 6.20 -4.66
CA PHE A 45 -2.73 5.73 -5.65
C PHE A 45 -2.26 6.10 -7.06
N PHE A 46 -1.42 5.23 -7.64
CA PHE A 46 -0.95 5.35 -9.02
C PHE A 46 -2.09 5.14 -10.01
N GLU A 47 -3.14 4.47 -9.59
CA GLU A 47 -4.40 4.36 -10.32
C GLU A 47 -5.50 5.01 -9.48
N PRO A 48 -6.23 6.00 -10.00
CA PRO A 48 -7.24 6.70 -9.22
C PRO A 48 -8.37 5.77 -8.76
N SER A 49 -8.73 5.88 -7.50
CA SER A 49 -9.87 5.16 -6.91
C SER A 49 -10.35 5.94 -5.69
N THR A 50 -11.28 6.86 -5.92
CA THR A 50 -11.77 7.76 -4.87
C THR A 50 -12.35 7.01 -3.68
N ARG A 51 -13.20 6.02 -3.96
CA ARG A 51 -13.88 5.26 -2.90
C ARG A 51 -12.89 4.48 -2.03
N THR A 52 -11.97 3.78 -2.66
CA THR A 52 -10.96 2.98 -1.96
C THR A 52 -10.01 3.87 -1.15
N ARG A 53 -9.56 4.96 -1.75
CA ARG A 53 -8.67 5.91 -1.08
C ARG A 53 -9.32 6.51 0.16
N LEU A 54 -10.55 7.00 0.04
CA LEU A 54 -11.29 7.59 1.16
C LEU A 54 -11.53 6.57 2.27
N SER A 55 -11.82 5.33 1.92
CA SER A 55 -12.01 4.24 2.88
C SER A 55 -10.75 4.01 3.72
N PHE A 56 -9.60 3.87 3.09
CA PHE A 56 -8.34 3.66 3.81
C PHE A 56 -7.93 4.88 4.62
N GLU A 57 -8.06 6.07 4.07
CA GLU A 57 -7.72 7.30 4.79
C GLU A 57 -8.60 7.51 6.01
N THR A 58 -9.90 7.19 5.90
CA THR A 58 -10.82 7.23 7.03
C THR A 58 -10.38 6.26 8.12
N ALA A 59 -10.02 5.03 7.72
CA ALA A 59 -9.59 4.00 8.68
C ALA A 59 -8.34 4.46 9.45
N VAL A 60 -7.34 5.01 8.77
CA VAL A 60 -6.12 5.51 9.40
C VAL A 60 -6.45 6.64 10.37
N ASN A 61 -7.28 7.60 9.94
CA ASN A 61 -7.67 8.73 10.78
C ASN A 61 -8.44 8.28 12.03
N ARG A 62 -9.35 7.32 11.89
CA ARG A 62 -10.11 6.79 13.03
C ARG A 62 -9.21 6.06 14.04
N LEU A 63 -8.12 5.48 13.57
CA LEU A 63 -7.15 4.81 14.44
C LEU A 63 -6.11 5.79 15.04
N GLY A 64 -6.28 7.09 14.83
CA GLY A 64 -5.41 8.11 15.40
C GLY A 64 -4.16 8.40 14.59
N GLY A 65 -4.00 7.82 13.43
CA GLY A 65 -2.88 8.07 12.53
C GLY A 65 -3.05 9.33 11.70
N ARG A 66 -2.02 9.64 10.93
CA ARG A 66 -2.04 10.73 9.97
C ARG A 66 -1.78 10.19 8.58
N VAL A 67 -2.27 10.88 7.55
CA VAL A 67 -2.18 10.43 6.16
C VAL A 67 -1.48 11.46 5.30
N ILE A 68 -0.54 10.99 4.48
CA ILE A 68 0.00 11.76 3.35
C ILE A 68 -0.14 10.89 2.09
N GLY A 69 -0.02 11.47 0.92
CA GLY A 69 -0.06 10.66 -0.30
C GLY A 69 -0.51 11.44 -1.51
N PHE A 70 -0.81 10.68 -2.55
CA PHE A 70 -1.29 11.24 -3.81
C PHE A 70 -2.28 10.29 -4.48
N SER A 71 -3.05 10.85 -5.41
CA SER A 71 -3.88 10.11 -6.36
C SER A 71 -3.52 10.62 -7.75
N ASP A 72 -3.31 9.70 -8.68
CA ASP A 72 -2.92 10.01 -10.06
C ASP A 72 -1.43 10.34 -10.20
N ALA A 73 -0.67 9.36 -10.69
CA ALA A 73 0.77 9.46 -10.92
C ALA A 73 1.16 10.57 -11.91
N SER A 74 0.24 11.06 -12.74
CA SER A 74 0.53 12.14 -13.68
C SER A 74 0.86 13.47 -13.00
N THR A 75 0.46 13.63 -11.74
CA THR A 75 0.73 14.84 -10.95
C THR A 75 1.93 14.71 -10.02
N THR A 76 2.63 13.58 -10.07
CA THR A 76 3.76 13.28 -9.20
C THR A 76 5.08 13.22 -9.97
N SER A 77 6.18 13.05 -9.25
CA SER A 77 7.51 12.89 -9.83
C SER A 77 7.60 11.67 -10.76
N SER A 78 6.72 10.68 -10.60
CA SER A 78 6.66 9.51 -11.50
C SER A 78 6.44 9.91 -12.94
N SER A 79 5.67 10.96 -13.19
CA SER A 79 5.43 11.48 -14.54
C SER A 79 6.70 12.08 -15.17
N LYS A 80 7.72 12.33 -14.37
CA LYS A 80 9.00 12.91 -14.81
C LYS A 80 10.10 11.87 -14.96
N GLY A 81 9.75 10.57 -14.99
CA GLY A 81 10.68 9.49 -15.18
C GLY A 81 11.19 8.82 -13.91
N GLU A 82 10.63 9.18 -12.75
CA GLU A 82 10.94 8.49 -11.50
C GLU A 82 10.37 7.07 -11.52
N THR A 83 11.19 6.07 -11.13
CA THR A 83 10.73 4.67 -11.09
C THR A 83 9.84 4.41 -9.89
N LEU A 84 9.05 3.32 -9.94
CA LEU A 84 8.27 2.86 -8.79
C LEU A 84 9.19 2.60 -7.59
N LYS A 85 10.34 1.97 -7.81
CA LYS A 85 11.33 1.71 -6.78
C LYS A 85 11.78 3.01 -6.09
N ASP A 86 12.11 4.03 -6.86
CA ASP A 86 12.56 5.31 -6.32
C ASP A 86 11.47 5.99 -5.51
N THR A 87 10.24 5.97 -5.99
CA THR A 87 9.09 6.52 -5.27
C THR A 87 8.89 5.81 -3.93
N ILE A 88 8.93 4.49 -3.92
CA ILE A 88 8.76 3.70 -2.70
C ILE A 88 9.88 3.98 -1.70
N LEU A 89 11.14 4.01 -2.16
CA LEU A 89 12.27 4.31 -1.29
C LEU A 89 12.19 5.71 -0.69
N MET A 90 11.81 6.69 -1.50
CA MET A 90 11.65 8.06 -1.03
C MET A 90 10.55 8.16 0.04
N VAL A 91 9.38 7.63 -0.26
CA VAL A 91 8.23 7.70 0.66
C VAL A 91 8.51 6.94 1.96
N SER A 92 9.25 5.84 1.88
CA SER A 92 9.61 5.02 3.05
C SER A 92 10.36 5.80 4.13
N ASN A 93 11.01 6.91 3.77
CA ASN A 93 11.69 7.76 4.75
C ASN A 93 10.72 8.60 5.60
N TYR A 94 9.48 8.73 5.18
CA TYR A 94 8.51 9.64 5.81
C TYR A 94 7.39 8.93 6.55
N VAL A 95 7.16 7.64 6.29
CA VAL A 95 5.96 6.96 6.77
C VAL A 95 6.26 5.65 7.47
N ASP A 96 5.27 5.19 8.25
CA ASP A 96 5.31 3.92 8.97
C ASP A 96 4.54 2.81 8.24
N LEU A 97 3.71 3.18 7.26
CA LEU A 97 2.84 2.27 6.52
C LEU A 97 2.57 2.84 5.13
N ILE A 98 2.59 1.99 4.11
CA ILE A 98 2.23 2.39 2.75
C ILE A 98 1.01 1.59 2.30
N ILE A 99 -0.03 2.30 1.85
CA ILE A 99 -1.23 1.73 1.24
C ILE A 99 -1.17 2.16 -0.23
N MET A 100 -1.06 1.19 -1.13
CA MET A 100 -0.87 1.54 -2.54
C MET A 100 -1.85 0.83 -3.46
N ARG A 101 -2.18 1.51 -4.55
CA ARG A 101 -2.94 0.97 -5.65
C ARG A 101 -2.22 1.27 -6.96
N HIS A 102 -2.06 0.28 -7.81
CA HIS A 102 -1.30 0.39 -9.05
C HIS A 102 -2.05 -0.31 -10.18
N HIS A 103 -1.88 0.19 -11.41
CA HIS A 103 -2.51 -0.39 -12.58
C HIS A 103 -1.85 -1.69 -13.05
N LEU A 104 -0.61 -1.97 -12.62
CA LEU A 104 0.11 -3.19 -12.98
C LEU A 104 0.00 -4.24 -11.88
N GLU A 105 -0.34 -5.46 -12.29
CA GLU A 105 -0.40 -6.59 -11.38
C GLU A 105 0.98 -6.86 -10.77
N GLY A 106 1.02 -7.11 -9.47
CA GLY A 106 2.25 -7.43 -8.74
C GLY A 106 3.07 -6.23 -8.29
N ALA A 107 2.62 -5.00 -8.57
CA ALA A 107 3.34 -3.79 -8.17
C ALA A 107 3.48 -3.68 -6.64
N ALA A 108 2.44 -4.00 -5.89
CA ALA A 108 2.49 -3.97 -4.43
C ALA A 108 3.47 -5.01 -3.87
N ARG A 109 3.52 -6.19 -4.45
CA ARG A 109 4.48 -7.23 -4.07
C ARG A 109 5.92 -6.76 -4.33
N TYR A 110 6.15 -6.18 -5.49
CA TYR A 110 7.46 -5.61 -5.81
C TYR A 110 7.84 -4.51 -4.82
N ALA A 111 6.92 -3.60 -4.49
CA ALA A 111 7.17 -2.56 -3.50
C ALA A 111 7.56 -3.16 -2.14
N SER A 112 6.90 -4.24 -1.72
CA SER A 112 7.21 -4.90 -0.45
C SER A 112 8.61 -5.51 -0.40
N GLU A 113 9.19 -5.83 -1.55
CA GLU A 113 10.57 -6.33 -1.65
C GLU A 113 11.60 -5.20 -1.59
N VAL A 114 11.19 -3.99 -1.95
CA VAL A 114 12.08 -2.81 -2.04
C VAL A 114 12.27 -2.13 -0.68
N THR A 115 11.27 -2.17 0.19
CA THR A 115 11.27 -1.45 1.46
C THR A 115 10.92 -2.35 2.64
N ASP A 116 11.42 -1.97 3.84
CA ASP A 116 11.04 -2.62 5.10
C ASP A 116 9.73 -2.04 5.67
N VAL A 117 9.26 -0.92 5.15
CA VAL A 117 7.97 -0.34 5.56
C VAL A 117 6.84 -1.27 5.10
N PRO A 118 5.88 -1.61 5.96
CA PRO A 118 4.76 -2.47 5.57
C PRO A 118 3.96 -1.89 4.41
N ILE A 119 3.63 -2.75 3.45
CA ILE A 119 2.81 -2.40 2.27
C ILE A 119 1.45 -3.09 2.39
N ILE A 120 0.38 -2.33 2.18
CA ILE A 120 -0.97 -2.88 2.01
C ILE A 120 -1.37 -2.65 0.55
N ASN A 121 -1.74 -3.73 -0.13
CA ASN A 121 -2.24 -3.67 -1.50
C ASN A 121 -3.72 -3.26 -1.50
N ALA A 122 -4.00 -2.05 -1.96
CA ALA A 122 -5.37 -1.52 -2.10
C ALA A 122 -5.95 -1.78 -3.50
N GLY A 123 -5.32 -2.63 -4.27
CA GLY A 123 -5.71 -3.04 -5.61
C GLY A 123 -4.55 -2.96 -6.57
N ASP A 124 -4.24 -4.06 -7.24
CA ASP A 124 -3.34 -4.09 -8.38
C ASP A 124 -4.06 -4.69 -9.57
N GLY A 125 -3.83 -4.14 -10.64
CA GLY A 125 -4.21 -4.13 -11.98
C GLY A 125 -5.06 -5.14 -12.67
N ALA A 126 -5.79 -4.54 -13.58
CA ALA A 126 -6.39 -5.26 -14.68
C ALA A 126 -5.41 -5.50 -15.85
N ASN A 127 -4.18 -5.02 -15.77
CA ASN A 127 -3.19 -5.22 -16.82
C ASN A 127 -2.46 -6.54 -16.63
N PRO A 128 -2.29 -7.36 -17.69
CA PRO A 128 -1.66 -8.66 -17.58
C PRO A 128 -0.11 -8.61 -17.49
N VAL A 129 0.43 -7.51 -17.01
CA VAL A 129 1.89 -7.34 -16.85
C VAL A 129 2.27 -7.73 -15.43
N SER A 130 3.13 -8.73 -15.30
CA SER A 130 3.54 -9.24 -14.00
C SER A 130 4.56 -8.31 -13.32
N TYR A 131 4.69 -8.45 -12.00
CA TYR A 131 5.71 -7.71 -11.26
C TYR A 131 7.14 -8.09 -11.72
N THR A 132 7.32 -9.27 -12.29
CA THR A 132 8.59 -9.68 -12.91
C THR A 132 8.96 -8.74 -14.05
N HIS A 133 7.97 -8.34 -14.84
CA HIS A 133 8.16 -7.36 -15.90
C HIS A 133 8.55 -5.98 -15.34
N LEU A 134 7.88 -5.52 -14.29
CA LEU A 134 8.22 -4.27 -13.61
C LEU A 134 9.67 -4.28 -13.13
N ARG A 135 10.06 -5.38 -12.48
CA ARG A 135 11.41 -5.56 -11.96
C ARG A 135 12.45 -5.51 -13.06
N ALA A 136 12.21 -6.20 -14.16
CA ALA A 136 13.12 -6.20 -15.32
C ALA A 136 13.23 -4.83 -15.95
N HIS A 137 12.12 -4.11 -16.07
CA HIS A 137 12.07 -2.77 -16.62
C HIS A 137 12.88 -1.77 -15.78
N GLU A 138 12.73 -1.81 -14.48
CA GLU A 138 13.47 -0.91 -13.58
C GLU A 138 14.96 -1.24 -13.53
N THR A 139 15.32 -2.50 -13.62
CA THR A 139 16.73 -2.91 -13.69
C THR A 139 17.40 -2.39 -14.96
N CYS A 140 16.68 -2.34 -16.07
CA CYS A 140 17.20 -1.78 -17.33
C CYS A 140 17.27 -0.26 -17.30
N ALA A 141 16.51 0.41 -16.46
CA ALA A 141 16.51 1.87 -16.33
C ALA A 141 17.67 2.39 -15.46
N ASP A 142 18.25 1.52 -14.66
CA ASP A 142 19.42 1.83 -13.83
C ASP A 142 20.71 1.72 -14.65
#